data_2de0c1197e86972b12b05cbabde2fdba
#
_entry.id   2de0c1197e86972b12b05cbabde2fdba
#
_cell.length_a   1.000
_cell.length_b   1.000
_cell.length_c   1.000
_cell.angle_alpha   90.00
_cell.angle_beta   90.00
_cell.angle_gamma   90.00
#
_symmetry.space_group_name_H-M   'P 1'
#
loop_
_entity.id
_entity.type
_entity.pdbx_description
1 polymer ?
#
loop_
_entity_poly.entity_id
_entity_poly.type
_entity_poly.pdbx_seq_one_letter_code
_entity_poly.pdbx_strand_id
1 'polypeptide(L)'
;HEESEDLKEKRDTLQKDIEDKFPGEMKDHGIELKKSDIEIFDQGSYKYSTTIKSSVIDRDVAVMIPLDIKEYPDSRKIKGYLRDAVNHVAARTVKIKEPCVNVSYYENGVEWMHIDLPLYAKSDDKVYLARGKEFSEKYLWEIADPKGLNDDLCGKINKNEQLRRVIRYIKKWRNDKYENSTLDHEVPPSIGLTYLACDCFVSSATSEGEDDLMALQQTMSNMKSMFTLTYEDEKLVKADISRYLPVEPFTDVFQKMKDASDSYGVTFYNRLSTAVQNLTDAVNVESEHDAGNYVKKVLGEEFKVPAKQTSSPIPQNKKEHSFG
;
A
#
# COMPACT_ATOMS: atom_id res chain seq x y z
N HIS A 1 -10.85 -9.51 7.60
CA HIS A 1 -9.84 -10.12 8.48
C HIS A 1 -10.10 -9.60 9.89
N GLU A 2 -10.46 -10.50 10.82
CA GLU A 2 -10.40 -10.19 12.23
C GLU A 2 -8.95 -9.82 12.57
N GLU A 3 -8.76 -8.67 13.19
CA GLU A 3 -7.49 -8.26 13.74
C GLU A 3 -7.10 -9.28 14.81
N SER A 4 -5.89 -9.86 14.74
CA SER A 4 -5.47 -10.76 15.81
C SER A 4 -5.42 -9.99 17.13
N GLU A 5 -5.73 -10.65 18.24
CA GLU A 5 -5.71 -10.03 19.58
C GLU A 5 -4.36 -9.35 19.87
N ASP A 6 -3.27 -9.98 19.44
CA ASP A 6 -1.91 -9.43 19.60
C ASP A 6 -1.72 -8.09 18.86
N LEU A 7 -2.24 -7.98 17.63
CA LEU A 7 -2.14 -6.74 16.85
C LEU A 7 -2.91 -5.59 17.49
N LYS A 8 -4.10 -5.90 17.99
CA LYS A 8 -4.94 -4.94 18.71
C LYS A 8 -4.26 -4.50 19.99
N GLU A 9 -3.71 -5.44 20.80
CA GLU A 9 -3.00 -5.14 22.02
C GLU A 9 -1.79 -4.22 21.78
N LYS A 10 -0.96 -4.51 20.75
CA LYS A 10 0.21 -3.68 20.42
C LYS A 10 -0.20 -2.26 20.03
N ARG A 11 -1.24 -2.13 19.19
CA ARG A 11 -1.77 -0.82 18.82
C ARG A 11 -2.30 -0.05 20.03
N ASP A 12 -3.15 -0.69 20.86
CA ASP A 12 -3.81 -0.04 21.99
C ASP A 12 -2.76 0.38 23.05
N THR A 13 -1.74 -0.45 23.26
CA THR A 13 -0.60 -0.11 24.13
C THR A 13 0.18 1.08 23.58
N LEU A 14 0.45 1.10 22.27
CA LEU A 14 1.19 2.20 21.63
C LEU A 14 0.39 3.50 21.68
N GLN A 15 -0.91 3.45 21.42
CA GLN A 15 -1.81 4.60 21.55
C GLN A 15 -1.78 5.15 22.99
N LYS A 16 -1.89 4.28 23.99
CA LYS A 16 -1.83 4.69 25.41
C LYS A 16 -0.50 5.33 25.75
N ASP A 17 0.62 4.80 25.25
CA ASP A 17 1.94 5.40 25.48
C ASP A 17 2.03 6.81 24.88
N ILE A 18 1.51 7.01 23.66
CA ILE A 18 1.47 8.33 23.03
C ILE A 18 0.63 9.30 23.89
N GLU A 19 -0.57 8.89 24.28
CA GLU A 19 -1.48 9.73 25.07
C GLU A 19 -0.92 10.08 26.46
N ASP A 20 -0.23 9.16 27.12
CA ASP A 20 0.23 9.33 28.49
C ASP A 20 1.62 9.99 28.58
N LYS A 21 2.49 9.84 27.58
CA LYS A 21 3.90 10.26 27.66
C LYS A 21 4.27 11.39 26.72
N PHE A 22 3.68 11.45 25.51
CA PHE A 22 4.03 12.49 24.56
C PHE A 22 3.78 13.91 25.10
N PRO A 23 2.71 14.20 25.86
CA PRO A 23 2.56 15.50 26.53
C PRO A 23 3.71 15.85 27.49
N GLY A 24 4.24 14.86 28.20
CA GLY A 24 5.40 15.04 29.10
C GLY A 24 6.66 15.41 28.33
N GLU A 25 6.99 14.65 27.29
CA GLU A 25 8.14 14.94 26.42
C GLU A 25 8.04 16.34 25.79
N MET A 26 6.86 16.76 25.34
CA MET A 26 6.62 18.09 24.80
C MET A 26 6.83 19.17 25.86
N LYS A 27 6.32 18.94 27.09
CA LYS A 27 6.44 19.89 28.22
C LYS A 27 7.89 20.09 28.65
N ASP A 28 8.70 19.04 28.65
CA ASP A 28 10.12 19.11 29.00
C ASP A 28 10.93 20.01 28.05
N HIS A 29 10.35 20.29 26.87
CA HIS A 29 10.87 21.20 25.86
C HIS A 29 10.08 22.53 25.75
N GLY A 30 9.25 22.84 26.77
CA GLY A 30 8.52 24.11 26.84
C GLY A 30 7.25 24.19 25.97
N ILE A 31 6.77 23.05 25.45
CA ILE A 31 5.58 23.00 24.58
C ILE A 31 4.41 22.39 25.38
N GLU A 32 3.36 23.17 25.60
CA GLU A 32 2.16 22.65 26.23
C GLU A 32 1.33 21.83 25.24
N LEU A 33 1.12 20.56 25.58
CA LEU A 33 0.23 19.65 24.85
C LEU A 33 -0.65 18.90 25.86
N LYS A 34 -1.95 18.94 25.70
CA LYS A 34 -2.87 18.16 26.54
C LYS A 34 -3.17 16.83 25.85
N LYS A 35 -3.35 15.77 26.65
CA LYS A 35 -3.79 14.46 26.17
C LYS A 35 -5.06 14.54 25.30
N SER A 36 -6.01 15.37 25.68
CA SER A 36 -7.26 15.60 24.96
C SER A 36 -7.09 16.20 23.56
N ASP A 37 -5.95 16.82 23.30
CA ASP A 37 -5.69 17.53 22.05
C ASP A 37 -4.96 16.65 21.03
N ILE A 38 -4.55 15.44 21.44
CA ILE A 38 -3.94 14.45 20.57
C ILE A 38 -5.03 13.66 19.85
N GLU A 39 -5.05 13.73 18.54
CA GLU A 39 -5.91 12.89 17.72
C GLU A 39 -5.10 11.73 17.16
N ILE A 40 -5.58 10.50 17.37
CA ILE A 40 -4.95 9.27 16.85
C ILE A 40 -5.99 8.53 16.00
N PHE A 41 -5.60 8.20 14.75
CA PHE A 41 -6.51 7.50 13.84
C PHE A 41 -5.74 6.63 12.83
N ASP A 42 -6.40 5.53 12.40
CA ASP A 42 -5.85 4.67 11.36
C ASP A 42 -5.85 5.36 10.01
N GLN A 43 -4.81 5.12 9.23
CA GLN A 43 -4.70 5.51 7.83
C GLN A 43 -4.08 4.39 6.98
N GLY A 44 -3.84 4.65 5.70
CA GLY A 44 -3.16 3.72 4.81
C GLY A 44 -3.98 2.46 4.49
N SER A 45 -3.28 1.41 4.07
CA SER A 45 -3.90 0.18 3.54
C SER A 45 -4.79 -0.54 4.54
N TYR A 46 -4.49 -0.44 5.82
CA TYR A 46 -5.30 -1.02 6.87
C TYR A 46 -6.69 -0.36 6.94
N LYS A 47 -6.74 0.97 6.92
CA LYS A 47 -7.99 1.76 6.94
C LYS A 47 -8.93 1.40 5.78
N TYR A 48 -8.37 1.13 4.59
CA TYR A 48 -9.17 0.81 3.39
C TYR A 48 -9.40 -0.69 3.21
N SER A 49 -8.95 -1.52 4.15
CA SER A 49 -9.01 -2.99 4.05
C SER A 49 -8.34 -3.54 2.78
N THR A 50 -7.27 -2.89 2.32
CA THR A 50 -6.46 -3.29 1.16
C THR A 50 -5.07 -3.80 1.54
N THR A 51 -4.86 -4.14 2.81
CA THR A 51 -3.65 -4.80 3.29
C THR A 51 -3.50 -6.16 2.63
N ILE A 52 -2.28 -6.49 2.19
CA ILE A 52 -1.93 -7.82 1.67
C ILE A 52 -1.21 -8.61 2.75
N LYS A 53 -1.27 -9.94 2.66
CA LYS A 53 -0.48 -10.80 3.55
C LYS A 53 1.00 -10.61 3.24
N SER A 54 1.77 -10.29 4.27
CA SER A 54 3.22 -10.11 4.22
C SER A 54 3.84 -10.84 5.40
N SER A 55 5.14 -11.15 5.33
CA SER A 55 5.91 -11.67 6.46
C SER A 55 5.99 -10.66 7.61
N VAL A 56 5.94 -9.38 7.28
CA VAL A 56 5.90 -8.27 8.25
C VAL A 56 4.55 -7.54 8.08
N ILE A 57 3.84 -7.36 9.19
CA ILE A 57 2.60 -6.61 9.21
C ILE A 57 2.91 -5.13 9.25
N ASP A 58 2.37 -4.38 8.30
CA ASP A 58 2.54 -2.94 8.14
C ASP A 58 1.23 -2.22 8.49
N ARG A 59 1.30 -1.23 9.38
CA ARG A 59 0.16 -0.41 9.79
C ARG A 59 0.55 1.05 9.92
N ASP A 60 -0.28 1.93 9.41
CA ASP A 60 -0.14 3.38 9.55
C ASP A 60 -1.15 3.91 10.58
N VAL A 61 -0.66 4.60 11.60
CA VAL A 61 -1.47 5.25 12.64
C VAL A 61 -1.05 6.71 12.73
N ALA A 62 -1.91 7.60 12.27
CA ALA A 62 -1.68 9.03 12.33
C ALA A 62 -1.72 9.57 13.75
N VAL A 63 -0.78 10.43 14.09
CA VAL A 63 -0.76 11.23 15.32
C VAL A 63 -0.87 12.69 14.92
N MET A 64 -1.91 13.38 15.36
CA MET A 64 -2.16 14.78 15.02
C MET A 64 -2.31 15.63 16.27
N ILE A 65 -1.58 16.74 16.32
CA ILE A 65 -1.52 17.65 17.47
C ILE A 65 -1.72 19.11 17.04
N PRO A 66 -2.26 19.98 17.88
CA PRO A 66 -2.16 21.42 17.68
C PRO A 66 -0.71 21.86 17.92
N LEU A 67 -0.11 22.57 16.97
CA LEU A 67 1.25 23.08 17.08
C LEU A 67 1.46 24.23 16.11
N ASP A 68 1.97 25.37 16.58
CA ASP A 68 2.40 26.44 15.69
C ASP A 68 3.72 26.09 15.01
N ILE A 69 3.66 25.72 13.74
CA ILE A 69 4.85 25.34 12.96
C ILE A 69 5.81 26.51 12.69
N LYS A 70 5.37 27.75 12.87
CA LYS A 70 6.25 28.94 12.74
C LYS A 70 7.13 29.10 13.97
N GLU A 71 6.58 28.79 15.13
CA GLU A 71 7.33 28.75 16.40
C GLU A 71 8.24 27.51 16.48
N TYR A 72 7.79 26.38 15.93
CA TYR A 72 8.52 25.11 15.93
C TYR A 72 8.82 24.62 14.50
N PRO A 73 9.70 25.30 13.75
CA PRO A 73 9.91 25.01 12.33
C PRO A 73 10.67 23.69 12.07
N ASP A 74 11.40 23.16 13.06
CA ASP A 74 12.13 21.89 12.90
C ASP A 74 11.23 20.70 13.23
N SER A 75 10.60 20.15 12.20
CA SER A 75 9.70 19.00 12.29
C SER A 75 10.37 17.74 12.86
N ARG A 76 11.71 17.61 12.73
CA ARG A 76 12.47 16.46 13.24
C ARG A 76 12.49 16.44 14.76
N LYS A 77 12.56 17.62 15.42
CA LYS A 77 12.54 17.73 16.89
C LYS A 77 11.23 17.19 17.44
N ILE A 78 10.12 17.59 16.85
CA ILE A 78 8.80 17.15 17.31
C ILE A 78 8.62 15.65 17.07
N LYS A 79 9.11 15.09 15.95
CA LYS A 79 9.19 13.63 15.77
C LYS A 79 10.12 12.96 16.80
N GLY A 80 11.19 13.63 17.19
CA GLY A 80 12.08 13.17 18.27
C GLY A 80 11.34 12.99 19.58
N TYR A 81 10.53 13.96 19.98
CA TYR A 81 9.72 13.88 21.21
C TYR A 81 8.67 12.76 21.13
N LEU A 82 8.04 12.56 19.97
CA LEU A 82 7.13 11.42 19.76
C LEU A 82 7.89 10.08 19.84
N ARG A 83 9.09 9.98 19.24
CA ARG A 83 9.95 8.79 19.35
C ARG A 83 10.26 8.50 20.81
N ASP A 84 10.68 9.49 21.58
CA ASP A 84 11.07 9.31 22.98
C ASP A 84 9.89 8.87 23.84
N ALA A 85 8.70 9.42 23.60
CA ALA A 85 7.46 9.00 24.24
C ALA A 85 7.11 7.51 24.02
N VAL A 86 7.51 6.89 22.91
CA VAL A 86 7.20 5.49 22.60
C VAL A 86 8.39 4.54 22.70
N ASN A 87 9.61 5.05 22.93
CA ASN A 87 10.86 4.26 22.94
C ASN A 87 11.28 3.74 24.34
N HIS A 88 10.37 3.59 25.27
CA HIS A 88 10.67 3.15 26.63
C HIS A 88 10.42 1.67 26.89
N VAL A 89 10.00 0.91 25.89
CA VAL A 89 9.70 -0.52 26.00
C VAL A 89 10.74 -1.34 25.25
N ALA A 90 11.43 -2.23 25.94
CA ALA A 90 12.51 -3.06 25.37
C ALA A 90 12.08 -3.97 24.21
N ALA A 91 10.78 -4.27 24.09
CA ALA A 91 10.24 -5.11 23.02
C ALA A 91 10.05 -4.36 21.67
N ARG A 92 10.42 -3.09 21.59
CA ARG A 92 10.29 -2.23 20.41
C ARG A 92 11.63 -1.69 19.96
N THR A 93 11.76 -1.48 18.65
CA THR A 93 12.80 -0.62 18.07
C THR A 93 12.14 0.57 17.43
N VAL A 94 12.50 1.78 17.86
CA VAL A 94 11.88 3.01 17.34
C VAL A 94 12.90 3.82 16.56
N LYS A 95 12.53 4.24 15.33
CA LYS A 95 13.38 5.01 14.42
C LYS A 95 12.60 6.16 13.79
N ILE A 96 13.28 7.27 13.54
CA ILE A 96 12.72 8.38 12.75
C ILE A 96 13.03 8.13 11.28
N LYS A 97 12.00 7.78 10.51
CA LYS A 97 12.02 7.75 9.05
C LYS A 97 11.66 9.13 8.49
N GLU A 98 11.82 9.32 7.18
CA GLU A 98 11.52 10.60 6.53
C GLU A 98 10.06 11.04 6.76
N PRO A 99 9.02 10.18 6.53
CA PRO A 99 7.62 10.59 6.70
C PRO A 99 7.03 10.31 8.09
N CYS A 100 7.69 9.56 8.97
CA CYS A 100 7.08 9.05 10.19
C CYS A 100 8.07 8.71 11.29
N VAL A 101 7.56 8.41 12.48
CA VAL A 101 8.24 7.62 13.50
C VAL A 101 7.82 6.17 13.30
N ASN A 102 8.78 5.28 13.09
CA ASN A 102 8.54 3.85 12.85
C ASN A 102 8.79 3.06 14.14
N VAL A 103 7.84 2.23 14.52
CA VAL A 103 7.90 1.35 15.71
C VAL A 103 7.87 -0.10 15.23
N SER A 104 9.01 -0.79 15.31
CA SER A 104 9.16 -2.20 14.89
C SER A 104 9.10 -3.14 16.09
N TYR A 105 8.42 -4.27 15.92
CA TYR A 105 8.30 -5.35 16.88
C TYR A 105 8.99 -6.60 16.34
N TYR A 106 9.77 -7.24 17.24
CA TYR A 106 10.59 -8.41 16.90
C TYR A 106 10.19 -9.61 17.74
N GLU A 107 10.18 -10.77 17.13
CA GLU A 107 10.08 -12.05 17.78
C GLU A 107 11.24 -12.95 17.31
N ASN A 108 12.00 -13.50 18.26
CA ASN A 108 13.20 -14.31 17.97
C ASN A 108 14.21 -13.61 17.02
N GLY A 109 14.33 -12.28 17.11
CA GLY A 109 15.23 -11.47 16.28
C GLY A 109 14.70 -11.19 14.87
N VAL A 110 13.50 -11.62 14.52
CA VAL A 110 12.84 -11.37 13.25
C VAL A 110 11.75 -10.32 13.44
N GLU A 111 11.76 -9.28 12.60
CA GLU A 111 10.68 -8.30 12.57
C GLU A 111 9.40 -8.97 12.03
N TRP A 112 8.33 -8.91 12.80
CA TRP A 112 7.05 -9.48 12.40
C TRP A 112 5.94 -8.43 12.21
N MET A 113 6.14 -7.22 12.79
CA MET A 113 5.21 -6.10 12.67
C MET A 113 5.95 -4.78 12.80
N HIS A 114 5.49 -3.77 12.07
CA HIS A 114 5.80 -2.38 12.39
C HIS A 114 4.56 -1.49 12.28
N ILE A 115 4.60 -0.41 13.05
CA ILE A 115 3.60 0.66 13.01
C ILE A 115 4.33 1.94 12.64
N ASP A 116 3.93 2.53 11.53
CA ASP A 116 4.38 3.85 11.12
C ASP A 116 3.45 4.91 11.73
N LEU A 117 4.06 5.87 12.43
CA LEU A 117 3.39 6.99 13.09
C LEU A 117 3.72 8.29 12.34
N PRO A 118 3.04 8.64 11.24
CA PRO A 118 3.14 9.96 10.68
C PRO A 118 2.59 10.99 11.67
N LEU A 119 3.41 12.02 11.94
CA LEU A 119 3.07 13.09 12.86
C LEU A 119 2.59 14.30 12.09
N TYR A 120 1.41 14.77 12.44
CA TYR A 120 0.77 15.95 11.85
C TYR A 120 0.63 17.08 12.86
N ALA A 121 0.85 18.30 12.41
CA ALA A 121 0.57 19.52 13.15
C ALA A 121 -0.65 20.24 12.57
N LYS A 122 -1.59 20.65 13.42
CA LYS A 122 -2.63 21.60 13.07
C LYS A 122 -2.10 23.00 13.37
N SER A 123 -1.96 23.83 12.35
CA SER A 123 -1.45 25.22 12.43
C SER A 123 -2.19 26.11 11.43
N ASP A 124 -2.70 27.25 11.87
CA ASP A 124 -3.41 28.24 11.02
C ASP A 124 -4.51 27.59 10.14
N ASP A 125 -5.42 26.80 10.73
CA ASP A 125 -6.51 26.08 10.05
C ASP A 125 -6.07 25.06 8.98
N LYS A 126 -4.77 24.74 8.92
CA LYS A 126 -4.20 23.76 8.01
C LYS A 126 -3.52 22.63 8.78
N VAL A 127 -3.29 21.54 8.07
CA VAL A 127 -2.59 20.37 8.60
C VAL A 127 -1.27 20.19 7.85
N TYR A 128 -0.23 19.85 8.57
CA TYR A 128 1.12 19.70 8.04
C TYR A 128 1.74 18.39 8.54
N LEU A 129 2.32 17.62 7.63
CA LEU A 129 3.07 16.40 7.93
C LEU A 129 4.52 16.77 8.28
N ALA A 130 5.02 16.22 9.38
CA ALA A 130 6.43 16.32 9.78
C ALA A 130 7.33 15.46 8.89
N ARG A 131 8.14 16.10 8.04
CA ARG A 131 9.10 15.47 7.13
C ARG A 131 10.54 15.64 7.60
N GLY A 132 11.38 14.66 7.33
CA GLY A 132 12.83 14.67 7.60
C GLY A 132 13.29 13.48 8.44
N LYS A 133 14.44 12.88 8.07
CA LYS A 133 15.13 11.85 8.87
C LYS A 133 15.81 12.52 10.08
N GLU A 134 16.13 11.76 11.10
CA GLU A 134 16.65 12.26 12.38
C GLU A 134 17.84 13.24 12.26
N PHE A 135 18.81 12.92 11.39
CA PHE A 135 20.02 13.72 11.20
C PHE A 135 20.09 14.37 9.80
N SER A 136 18.99 14.39 9.05
CA SER A 136 18.95 14.99 7.73
C SER A 136 18.96 16.52 7.84
N GLU A 137 19.71 17.20 6.98
CA GLU A 137 19.60 18.64 6.81
C GLU A 137 18.28 19.04 6.12
N LYS A 138 17.65 18.09 5.40
CA LYS A 138 16.37 18.30 4.72
C LYS A 138 15.22 17.91 5.65
N TYR A 139 14.46 18.89 6.06
CA TYR A 139 13.24 18.74 6.86
C TYR A 139 12.27 19.88 6.55
N LEU A 140 11.00 19.60 6.70
CA LEU A 140 9.93 20.59 6.51
C LEU A 140 8.63 20.13 7.15
N TRP A 141 7.73 21.06 7.33
CA TRP A 141 6.32 20.81 7.52
C TRP A 141 5.62 20.87 6.16
N GLU A 142 5.23 19.71 5.64
CA GLU A 142 4.57 19.58 4.33
C GLU A 142 3.06 19.65 4.52
N ILE A 143 2.40 20.56 3.81
CA ILE A 143 0.93 20.63 3.86
C ILE A 143 0.31 19.26 3.48
N ALA A 144 -0.75 18.85 4.19
CA ALA A 144 -1.38 17.55 4.02
C ALA A 144 -2.84 17.59 4.46
N ASP A 145 -3.64 16.66 3.93
CA ASP A 145 -4.99 16.39 4.43
C ASP A 145 -5.20 14.87 4.59
N PRO A 146 -4.68 14.28 5.68
CA PRO A 146 -4.78 12.83 5.88
C PRO A 146 -6.22 12.36 6.10
N LYS A 147 -7.11 13.19 6.65
CA LYS A 147 -8.52 12.83 6.85
C LYS A 147 -9.28 12.87 5.54
N GLY A 148 -9.14 13.93 4.75
CA GLY A 148 -9.74 14.02 3.42
C GLY A 148 -9.26 12.91 2.48
N LEU A 149 -7.97 12.52 2.57
CA LEU A 149 -7.42 11.39 1.83
C LEU A 149 -8.09 10.06 2.24
N ASN A 150 -8.25 9.84 3.55
CA ASN A 150 -8.96 8.67 4.08
C ASN A 150 -10.41 8.63 3.59
N ASP A 151 -11.12 9.75 3.65
CA ASP A 151 -12.52 9.84 3.28
C ASP A 151 -12.73 9.58 1.78
N ASP A 152 -11.87 10.15 0.92
CA ASP A 152 -11.92 9.92 -0.53
C ASP A 152 -11.69 8.44 -0.87
N LEU A 153 -10.63 7.82 -0.33
CA LEU A 153 -10.33 6.41 -0.60
C LEU A 153 -11.36 5.46 0.02
N CYS A 154 -11.83 5.73 1.24
CA CYS A 154 -12.92 4.95 1.84
C CYS A 154 -14.20 5.05 1.01
N GLY A 155 -14.54 6.24 0.51
CA GLY A 155 -15.68 6.47 -0.37
C GLY A 155 -15.65 5.66 -1.66
N LYS A 156 -14.46 5.51 -2.26
CA LYS A 156 -14.23 4.74 -3.49
C LYS A 156 -14.20 3.22 -3.25
N ILE A 157 -13.56 2.78 -2.17
CA ILE A 157 -13.18 1.37 -1.99
C ILE A 157 -14.21 0.59 -1.16
N ASN A 158 -14.79 1.19 -0.09
CA ASN A 158 -15.57 0.44 0.89
C ASN A 158 -16.89 -0.14 0.36
N LYS A 159 -17.41 0.41 -0.73
CA LYS A 159 -18.68 -0.05 -1.34
C LYS A 159 -18.47 -1.10 -2.42
N ASN A 160 -17.22 -1.48 -2.73
CA ASN A 160 -16.91 -2.37 -3.82
C ASN A 160 -15.87 -3.42 -3.39
N GLU A 161 -16.37 -4.62 -3.05
CA GLU A 161 -15.52 -5.74 -2.59
C GLU A 161 -14.60 -6.24 -3.71
N GLN A 162 -15.07 -6.27 -4.97
CA GLN A 162 -14.25 -6.70 -6.09
C GLN A 162 -13.09 -5.73 -6.34
N LEU A 163 -13.35 -4.41 -6.32
CA LEU A 163 -12.28 -3.40 -6.40
C LEU A 163 -11.25 -3.59 -5.28
N ARG A 164 -11.71 -3.88 -4.06
CA ARG A 164 -10.83 -4.11 -2.91
C ARG A 164 -9.90 -5.30 -3.13
N ARG A 165 -10.41 -6.40 -3.72
CA ARG A 165 -9.59 -7.57 -4.08
C ARG A 165 -8.63 -7.25 -5.21
N VAL A 166 -9.08 -6.55 -6.25
CA VAL A 166 -8.24 -6.12 -7.38
C VAL A 166 -7.07 -5.24 -6.90
N ILE A 167 -7.32 -4.28 -5.99
CA ILE A 167 -6.25 -3.47 -5.39
C ILE A 167 -5.22 -4.36 -4.67
N ARG A 168 -5.67 -5.37 -3.91
CA ARG A 168 -4.75 -6.30 -3.23
C ARG A 168 -3.92 -7.11 -4.23
N TYR A 169 -4.49 -7.57 -5.33
CA TYR A 169 -3.76 -8.29 -6.38
C TYR A 169 -2.71 -7.38 -7.04
N ILE A 170 -3.03 -6.13 -7.35
CA ILE A 170 -2.10 -5.15 -7.91
C ILE A 170 -0.95 -4.87 -6.93
N LYS A 171 -1.23 -4.72 -5.63
CA LYS A 171 -0.20 -4.56 -4.60
C LYS A 171 0.68 -5.80 -4.46
N LYS A 172 0.11 -7.02 -4.54
CA LYS A 172 0.87 -8.27 -4.50
C LYS A 172 1.78 -8.37 -5.72
N TRP A 173 1.28 -8.07 -6.92
CA TRP A 173 2.07 -7.98 -8.14
C TRP A 173 3.26 -7.00 -7.98
N ARG A 174 2.99 -5.80 -7.48
CA ARG A 174 4.05 -4.81 -7.24
C ARG A 174 5.11 -5.36 -6.28
N ASN A 175 4.71 -5.91 -5.16
CA ASN A 175 5.66 -6.40 -4.17
C ASN A 175 6.50 -7.55 -4.73
N ASP A 176 5.91 -8.48 -5.48
CA ASP A 176 6.63 -9.57 -6.15
C ASP A 176 7.64 -9.04 -7.19
N LYS A 177 7.19 -8.14 -8.06
CA LYS A 177 8.05 -7.64 -9.17
C LYS A 177 9.15 -6.68 -8.72
N TYR A 178 9.05 -6.11 -7.55
CA TYR A 178 10.02 -5.16 -7.01
C TYR A 178 10.67 -5.65 -5.70
N GLU A 179 10.56 -6.94 -5.36
CA GLU A 179 11.08 -7.53 -4.13
C GLU A 179 12.58 -7.22 -3.92
N ASN A 180 13.37 -7.25 -4.98
CA ASN A 180 14.81 -7.03 -4.95
C ASN A 180 15.22 -5.59 -5.29
N SER A 181 14.27 -4.66 -5.40
CA SER A 181 14.58 -3.27 -5.67
C SER A 181 15.17 -2.60 -4.43
N THR A 182 16.35 -2.01 -4.59
CA THR A 182 17.07 -1.28 -3.54
C THR A 182 17.25 0.19 -3.86
N LEU A 183 16.80 0.63 -5.03
CA LEU A 183 16.95 2.00 -5.50
C LEU A 183 15.78 2.86 -5.03
N ASP A 184 16.11 4.04 -4.52
CA ASP A 184 15.10 5.01 -4.09
C ASP A 184 14.17 5.39 -5.25
N HIS A 185 12.88 5.35 -5.00
CA HIS A 185 11.82 5.73 -5.93
C HIS A 185 11.68 4.88 -7.21
N GLU A 186 12.41 3.78 -7.36
CA GLU A 186 12.21 2.83 -8.46
C GLU A 186 10.85 2.12 -8.38
N VAL A 187 10.41 1.83 -7.17
CA VAL A 187 9.16 1.11 -6.90
C VAL A 187 7.97 2.05 -7.01
N PRO A 188 6.96 1.74 -7.84
CA PRO A 188 5.74 2.55 -7.94
C PRO A 188 5.08 2.71 -6.56
N PRO A 189 4.71 3.92 -6.14
CA PRO A 189 4.12 4.16 -4.84
C PRO A 189 2.77 3.44 -4.68
N SER A 190 2.57 2.77 -3.54
CA SER A 190 1.35 2.00 -3.26
C SER A 190 0.08 2.85 -3.35
N ILE A 191 0.15 4.12 -2.90
CA ILE A 191 -0.96 5.07 -3.01
C ILE A 191 -1.31 5.37 -4.48
N GLY A 192 -0.29 5.52 -5.34
CA GLY A 192 -0.47 5.73 -6.78
C GLY A 192 -1.16 4.55 -7.44
N LEU A 193 -0.73 3.32 -7.14
CA LEU A 193 -1.38 2.11 -7.65
C LEU A 193 -2.82 1.96 -7.14
N THR A 194 -3.08 2.34 -5.89
CA THR A 194 -4.44 2.32 -5.33
C THR A 194 -5.36 3.28 -6.08
N TYR A 195 -4.91 4.51 -6.34
CA TYR A 195 -5.68 5.48 -7.12
C TYR A 195 -5.86 5.06 -8.58
N LEU A 196 -4.81 4.58 -9.24
CA LEU A 196 -4.94 4.07 -10.61
C LEU A 196 -5.93 2.91 -10.69
N ALA A 197 -5.91 1.99 -9.72
CA ALA A 197 -6.88 0.92 -9.65
C ALA A 197 -8.31 1.46 -9.48
N CYS A 198 -8.54 2.45 -8.60
CA CYS A 198 -9.85 3.07 -8.45
C CYS A 198 -10.34 3.77 -9.73
N ASP A 199 -9.45 4.49 -10.42
CA ASP A 199 -9.78 5.26 -11.62
C ASP A 199 -9.99 4.37 -12.87
N CYS A 200 -9.32 3.21 -12.92
CA CYS A 200 -9.31 2.29 -14.07
C CYS A 200 -10.18 1.04 -13.87
N PHE A 201 -10.81 0.87 -12.72
CA PHE A 201 -11.53 -0.34 -12.35
C PHE A 201 -12.69 -0.63 -13.28
N VAL A 202 -12.77 -1.89 -13.71
CA VAL A 202 -13.91 -2.46 -14.44
C VAL A 202 -14.38 -3.68 -13.66
N SER A 203 -15.61 -3.64 -13.18
CA SER A 203 -16.22 -4.82 -12.56
C SER A 203 -16.50 -5.88 -13.60
N SER A 204 -16.35 -7.13 -13.22
CA SER A 204 -16.67 -8.29 -14.05
C SER A 204 -17.39 -9.36 -13.24
N ALA A 205 -18.38 -10.01 -13.87
CA ALA A 205 -19.12 -11.10 -13.29
C ALA A 205 -19.58 -12.09 -14.36
N THR A 206 -19.72 -13.35 -13.96
CA THR A 206 -20.33 -14.44 -14.73
C THR A 206 -21.63 -14.86 -14.06
N SER A 207 -22.27 -15.90 -14.61
CA SER A 207 -23.45 -16.53 -13.98
C SER A 207 -23.11 -17.18 -12.62
N GLU A 208 -21.82 -17.45 -12.35
CA GLU A 208 -21.34 -18.08 -11.12
C GLU A 208 -20.92 -17.09 -10.04
N GLY A 209 -20.84 -15.79 -10.38
CA GLY A 209 -20.47 -14.72 -9.46
C GLY A 209 -19.46 -13.74 -10.04
N GLU A 210 -18.80 -13.00 -9.16
CA GLU A 210 -17.78 -12.02 -9.56
C GLU A 210 -16.55 -12.70 -10.17
N ASP A 211 -16.11 -12.18 -11.33
CA ASP A 211 -14.91 -12.66 -12.04
C ASP A 211 -13.72 -11.74 -11.75
N ASP A 212 -12.96 -12.10 -10.74
CA ASP A 212 -11.80 -11.31 -10.32
C ASP A 212 -10.65 -11.34 -11.33
N LEU A 213 -10.50 -12.44 -12.09
CA LEU A 213 -9.45 -12.55 -13.11
C LEU A 213 -9.69 -11.56 -14.25
N MET A 214 -10.90 -11.55 -14.77
CA MET A 214 -11.30 -10.60 -15.83
C MET A 214 -11.24 -9.16 -15.32
N ALA A 215 -11.75 -8.88 -14.11
CA ALA A 215 -11.70 -7.56 -13.52
C ALA A 215 -10.25 -7.07 -13.34
N LEU A 216 -9.34 -7.91 -12.88
CA LEU A 216 -7.91 -7.60 -12.72
C LEU A 216 -7.27 -7.33 -14.08
N GLN A 217 -7.51 -8.20 -15.07
CA GLN A 217 -6.97 -8.05 -16.42
C GLN A 217 -7.39 -6.73 -17.07
N GLN A 218 -8.68 -6.41 -17.03
CA GLN A 218 -9.22 -5.18 -17.61
C GLN A 218 -8.70 -3.94 -16.87
N THR A 219 -8.68 -3.97 -15.53
CA THR A 219 -8.19 -2.85 -14.74
C THR A 219 -6.72 -2.56 -15.02
N MET A 220 -5.85 -3.59 -15.02
CA MET A 220 -4.43 -3.40 -15.33
C MET A 220 -4.18 -3.00 -16.78
N SER A 221 -5.01 -3.46 -17.72
CA SER A 221 -4.98 -3.01 -19.12
C SER A 221 -5.30 -1.52 -19.24
N ASN A 222 -6.34 -1.06 -18.55
CA ASN A 222 -6.69 0.36 -18.50
C ASN A 222 -5.58 1.20 -17.83
N MET A 223 -5.00 0.71 -16.72
CA MET A 223 -3.85 1.38 -16.09
C MET A 223 -2.67 1.52 -17.06
N LYS A 224 -2.38 0.49 -17.86
CA LYS A 224 -1.35 0.54 -18.90
C LYS A 224 -1.63 1.61 -19.95
N SER A 225 -2.87 1.80 -20.34
CA SER A 225 -3.27 2.82 -21.33
C SER A 225 -3.16 4.26 -20.83
N MET A 226 -2.97 4.46 -19.52
CA MET A 226 -2.76 5.79 -18.93
C MET A 226 -1.36 6.37 -19.18
N PHE A 227 -0.42 5.54 -19.63
CA PHE A 227 0.95 6.00 -19.88
C PHE A 227 1.06 6.81 -21.16
N THR A 228 1.83 7.89 -21.10
CA THR A 228 2.34 8.62 -22.27
C THR A 228 3.73 8.09 -22.58
N LEU A 229 3.91 7.57 -23.81
CA LEU A 229 5.14 6.90 -24.23
C LEU A 229 5.95 7.79 -25.18
N THR A 230 7.26 7.84 -24.97
CA THR A 230 8.19 8.52 -25.87
C THR A 230 9.20 7.51 -26.41
N TYR A 231 9.37 7.53 -27.73
CA TYR A 231 10.29 6.65 -28.44
C TYR A 231 11.39 7.46 -29.14
N GLU A 232 12.62 6.95 -29.09
CA GLU A 232 13.77 7.40 -29.87
C GLU A 232 14.36 6.20 -30.60
N ASP A 233 14.54 6.30 -31.91
CA ASP A 233 15.04 5.22 -32.76
C ASP A 233 14.34 3.87 -32.48
N GLU A 234 13.00 3.90 -32.47
CA GLU A 234 12.10 2.75 -32.16
C GLU A 234 12.24 2.18 -30.74
N LYS A 235 13.12 2.74 -29.90
CA LYS A 235 13.30 2.34 -28.51
C LYS A 235 12.44 3.19 -27.58
N LEU A 236 11.71 2.55 -26.69
CA LEU A 236 10.99 3.25 -25.61
C LEU A 236 12.00 3.84 -24.63
N VAL A 237 12.10 5.17 -24.58
CA VAL A 237 13.04 5.90 -23.73
C VAL A 237 12.37 6.52 -22.50
N LYS A 238 11.05 6.78 -22.59
CA LYS A 238 10.29 7.36 -21.50
C LYS A 238 8.85 6.83 -21.49
N ALA A 239 8.35 6.55 -20.29
CA ALA A 239 6.95 6.17 -20.06
C ALA A 239 6.44 6.95 -18.84
N ASP A 240 5.66 7.99 -19.10
CA ASP A 240 5.14 8.89 -18.08
C ASP A 240 3.73 8.49 -17.65
N ILE A 241 3.51 8.50 -16.36
CA ILE A 241 2.19 8.40 -15.75
C ILE A 241 2.07 9.43 -14.64
N SER A 242 0.90 10.02 -14.49
CA SER A 242 0.61 11.00 -13.44
C SER A 242 -0.73 10.71 -12.80
N ARG A 243 -0.77 10.89 -11.49
CA ARG A 243 -2.01 10.86 -10.71
C ARG A 243 -1.90 11.82 -9.53
N TYR A 244 -2.67 12.89 -9.59
CA TYR A 244 -2.68 13.90 -8.54
C TYR A 244 -3.57 13.47 -7.37
N LEU A 245 -3.15 13.79 -6.14
CA LEU A 245 -4.01 13.63 -4.97
C LEU A 245 -5.23 14.55 -5.09
N PRO A 246 -6.43 14.09 -4.67
CA PRO A 246 -7.65 14.92 -4.69
C PRO A 246 -7.73 15.90 -3.52
N VAL A 247 -6.77 15.85 -2.62
CA VAL A 247 -6.64 16.68 -1.41
C VAL A 247 -5.25 17.28 -1.31
N GLU A 248 -5.03 18.21 -0.37
CA GLU A 248 -3.69 18.75 -0.10
C GLU A 248 -2.66 17.62 0.13
N PRO A 249 -1.47 17.71 -0.48
CA PRO A 249 -0.91 18.86 -1.21
C PRO A 249 -1.24 18.92 -2.71
N PHE A 250 -2.21 18.16 -3.22
CA PHE A 250 -2.59 18.06 -4.65
C PHE A 250 -1.43 17.68 -5.57
N THR A 251 -0.41 17.03 -5.05
CA THR A 251 0.79 16.64 -5.80
C THR A 251 0.58 15.35 -6.59
N ASP A 252 1.38 15.20 -7.65
CA ASP A 252 1.45 13.94 -8.39
C ASP A 252 2.17 12.87 -7.55
N VAL A 253 1.48 11.77 -7.27
CA VAL A 253 2.01 10.68 -6.45
C VAL A 253 3.19 9.96 -7.12
N PHE A 254 3.37 10.08 -8.43
CA PHE A 254 4.49 9.49 -9.18
C PHE A 254 5.66 10.46 -9.37
N GLN A 255 5.56 11.73 -8.91
CA GLN A 255 6.55 12.75 -9.19
C GLN A 255 7.97 12.34 -8.76
N LYS A 256 8.13 11.77 -7.55
CA LYS A 256 9.45 11.32 -7.06
C LYS A 256 10.09 10.24 -7.92
N MET A 257 9.28 9.34 -8.48
CA MET A 257 9.75 8.31 -9.39
C MET A 257 10.23 8.91 -10.72
N LYS A 258 9.48 9.88 -11.26
CA LYS A 258 9.83 10.60 -12.51
C LYS A 258 11.08 11.46 -12.34
N ASP A 259 11.20 12.16 -11.21
CA ASP A 259 12.36 13.00 -10.92
C ASP A 259 13.65 12.18 -10.70
N ALA A 260 13.51 10.93 -10.26
CA ALA A 260 14.63 10.06 -10.00
C ALA A 260 15.24 9.48 -11.29
N SER A 261 14.42 8.99 -12.22
CA SER A 261 14.88 8.48 -13.52
C SER A 261 13.73 8.19 -14.49
N ASP A 262 13.86 8.58 -15.75
CA ASP A 262 12.95 8.18 -16.82
C ASP A 262 12.89 6.65 -17.00
N SER A 263 13.99 5.94 -16.70
CA SER A 263 14.05 4.48 -16.77
C SER A 263 13.09 3.77 -15.81
N TYR A 264 12.73 4.41 -14.70
CA TYR A 264 11.78 3.82 -13.72
C TYR A 264 10.37 3.76 -14.28
N GLY A 265 9.94 4.79 -15.00
CA GLY A 265 8.68 4.79 -15.73
C GLY A 265 8.65 3.70 -16.81
N VAL A 266 9.74 3.56 -17.58
CA VAL A 266 9.88 2.50 -18.59
C VAL A 266 9.83 1.12 -17.95
N THR A 267 10.53 0.91 -16.83
CA THR A 267 10.49 -0.35 -16.06
C THR A 267 9.08 -0.66 -15.58
N PHE A 268 8.38 0.32 -15.04
CA PHE A 268 7.00 0.16 -14.58
C PHE A 268 6.08 -0.23 -15.74
N TYR A 269 6.12 0.51 -16.84
CA TYR A 269 5.32 0.21 -18.04
C TYR A 269 5.58 -1.19 -18.58
N ASN A 270 6.84 -1.61 -18.69
CA ASN A 270 7.20 -2.93 -19.21
C ASN A 270 6.75 -4.06 -18.27
N ARG A 271 6.93 -3.92 -16.96
CA ARG A 271 6.45 -4.91 -15.97
C ARG A 271 4.93 -5.01 -15.97
N LEU A 272 4.23 -3.87 -16.08
CA LEU A 272 2.77 -3.83 -16.19
C LEU A 272 2.31 -4.46 -17.51
N SER A 273 2.98 -4.19 -18.63
CA SER A 273 2.67 -4.79 -19.93
C SER A 273 2.81 -6.30 -19.92
N THR A 274 3.87 -6.82 -19.28
CA THR A 274 4.07 -8.26 -19.11
C THR A 274 2.97 -8.88 -18.22
N ALA A 275 2.56 -8.20 -17.15
CA ALA A 275 1.47 -8.65 -16.31
C ALA A 275 0.14 -8.69 -17.08
N VAL A 276 -0.18 -7.65 -17.82
CA VAL A 276 -1.40 -7.58 -18.68
C VAL A 276 -1.40 -8.72 -19.70
N GLN A 277 -0.25 -9.02 -20.35
CA GLN A 277 -0.17 -10.13 -21.30
C GLN A 277 -0.44 -11.47 -20.62
N ASN A 278 0.21 -11.76 -19.47
CA ASN A 278 -0.05 -13.00 -18.74
C ASN A 278 -1.51 -13.14 -18.27
N LEU A 279 -2.14 -12.05 -17.84
CA LEU A 279 -3.55 -12.06 -17.46
C LEU A 279 -4.45 -12.27 -18.68
N THR A 280 -4.11 -11.70 -19.83
CA THR A 280 -4.83 -11.94 -21.09
C THR A 280 -4.73 -13.40 -21.52
N ASP A 281 -3.54 -14.00 -21.41
CA ASP A 281 -3.35 -15.42 -21.67
C ASP A 281 -4.17 -16.28 -20.70
N ALA A 282 -4.19 -15.91 -19.40
CA ALA A 282 -4.98 -16.60 -18.38
C ALA A 282 -6.48 -16.58 -18.67
N VAL A 283 -7.01 -15.45 -19.15
CA VAL A 283 -8.44 -15.32 -19.50
C VAL A 283 -8.80 -16.16 -20.74
N ASN A 284 -7.86 -16.36 -21.66
CA ASN A 284 -8.12 -17.03 -22.95
C ASN A 284 -7.93 -18.54 -22.93
N VAL A 285 -7.44 -19.13 -21.85
CA VAL A 285 -7.30 -20.59 -21.72
C VAL A 285 -8.52 -21.19 -21.01
N GLU A 286 -8.94 -22.39 -21.45
CA GLU A 286 -10.12 -23.09 -20.89
C GLU A 286 -9.84 -23.76 -19.54
N SER A 287 -8.60 -24.16 -19.32
CA SER A 287 -8.19 -24.91 -18.11
C SER A 287 -7.89 -23.96 -16.96
N GLU A 288 -8.58 -24.13 -15.83
CA GLU A 288 -8.28 -23.39 -14.61
C GLU A 288 -6.83 -23.58 -14.14
N HIS A 289 -6.26 -24.79 -14.35
CA HIS A 289 -4.86 -25.07 -14.06
C HIS A 289 -3.93 -24.22 -14.92
N ASP A 290 -4.19 -24.13 -16.22
CA ASP A 290 -3.33 -23.36 -17.14
C ASP A 290 -3.51 -21.85 -16.89
N ALA A 291 -4.75 -21.39 -16.66
CA ALA A 291 -5.01 -20.01 -16.23
C ALA A 291 -4.25 -19.70 -14.92
N GLY A 292 -4.28 -20.61 -13.94
CA GLY A 292 -3.56 -20.48 -12.69
C GLY A 292 -2.04 -20.33 -12.85
N ASN A 293 -1.45 -21.04 -13.83
CA ASN A 293 -0.01 -20.90 -14.14
C ASN A 293 0.34 -19.52 -14.68
N TYR A 294 -0.53 -18.91 -15.50
CA TYR A 294 -0.34 -17.52 -15.95
C TYR A 294 -0.51 -16.52 -14.81
N VAL A 295 -1.55 -16.69 -13.98
CA VAL A 295 -1.79 -15.84 -12.80
C VAL A 295 -0.61 -15.92 -11.82
N LYS A 296 -0.01 -17.09 -11.62
CA LYS A 296 1.18 -17.27 -10.80
C LYS A 296 2.36 -16.42 -11.27
N LYS A 297 2.56 -16.28 -12.59
CA LYS A 297 3.59 -15.38 -13.14
C LYS A 297 3.36 -13.89 -12.76
N VAL A 298 2.13 -13.51 -12.46
CA VAL A 298 1.76 -12.15 -12.06
C VAL A 298 1.84 -11.97 -10.55
N LEU A 299 1.27 -12.91 -9.76
CA LEU A 299 1.11 -12.77 -8.32
C LEU A 299 2.24 -13.40 -7.49
N GLY A 300 3.19 -14.10 -8.16
CA GLY A 300 4.36 -14.70 -7.52
C GLY A 300 4.17 -16.14 -7.04
N GLU A 301 5.24 -16.69 -6.48
CA GLU A 301 5.35 -18.12 -6.13
C GLU A 301 4.34 -18.57 -5.06
N GLU A 302 3.86 -17.70 -4.22
CA GLU A 302 2.87 -18.01 -3.18
C GLU A 302 1.47 -18.29 -3.74
N PHE A 303 1.21 -17.93 -5.02
CA PHE A 303 -0.08 -18.22 -5.64
C PHE A 303 -0.25 -19.73 -5.86
N LYS A 304 -1.32 -20.29 -5.30
CA LYS A 304 -1.64 -21.71 -5.41
C LYS A 304 -2.38 -21.99 -6.72
N VAL A 305 -1.69 -22.63 -7.65
CA VAL A 305 -2.28 -23.06 -8.93
C VAL A 305 -3.30 -24.17 -8.67
N PRO A 306 -4.53 -24.08 -9.22
CA PRO A 306 -5.51 -25.16 -9.14
C PRO A 306 -4.95 -26.50 -9.68
N ALA A 307 -5.36 -27.61 -9.09
CA ALA A 307 -4.94 -28.91 -9.58
C ALA A 307 -5.47 -29.19 -11.01
N LYS A 308 -4.70 -29.92 -11.81
CA LYS A 308 -5.22 -30.42 -13.09
C LYS A 308 -6.44 -31.28 -12.84
N GLN A 309 -7.54 -30.96 -13.50
CA GLN A 309 -8.68 -31.87 -13.55
C GLN A 309 -8.27 -33.12 -14.36
N THR A 310 -8.13 -34.26 -13.70
CA THR A 310 -8.02 -35.53 -14.38
C THR A 310 -9.42 -35.87 -14.88
N SER A 311 -9.65 -35.82 -16.20
CA SER A 311 -10.84 -36.43 -16.79
C SER A 311 -10.88 -37.89 -16.39
N SER A 312 -11.80 -38.29 -15.52
CA SER A 312 -12.09 -39.69 -15.28
C SER A 312 -12.49 -40.31 -16.61
N PRO A 313 -11.93 -41.47 -17.01
CA PRO A 313 -12.37 -42.11 -18.24
C PRO A 313 -13.87 -42.38 -18.11
N ILE A 314 -14.64 -41.92 -19.07
CA ILE A 314 -16.06 -42.24 -19.20
C ILE A 314 -16.12 -43.79 -19.23
N PRO A 315 -16.86 -44.44 -18.32
CA PRO A 315 -17.03 -45.88 -18.40
C PRO A 315 -17.64 -46.25 -19.75
N GLN A 316 -16.88 -46.90 -20.60
CA GLN A 316 -17.45 -47.50 -21.81
C GLN A 316 -18.45 -48.55 -21.35
N ASN A 317 -19.75 -48.26 -21.46
CA ASN A 317 -20.79 -49.25 -21.36
C ASN A 317 -20.55 -50.30 -22.46
N LYS A 318 -19.95 -51.42 -22.06
CA LYS A 318 -19.97 -52.63 -22.88
C LYS A 318 -21.43 -53.04 -23.03
N LYS A 319 -22.01 -52.82 -24.22
CA LYS A 319 -23.25 -53.49 -24.63
C LYS A 319 -22.95 -54.98 -24.70
N GLU A 320 -23.43 -55.74 -23.73
CA GLU A 320 -23.53 -57.21 -23.86
C GLU A 320 -24.55 -57.51 -24.95
N HIS A 321 -24.09 -58.06 -26.04
CA HIS A 321 -24.96 -58.71 -27.03
C HIS A 321 -25.28 -60.09 -26.49
N SER A 322 -26.48 -60.26 -25.91
CA SER A 322 -27.05 -61.56 -25.70
C SER A 322 -27.63 -62.05 -27.00
N PHE A 323 -27.05 -63.09 -27.56
CA PHE A 323 -27.70 -63.95 -28.53
C PHE A 323 -28.40 -65.07 -27.77
N GLY A 324 -29.79 -65.13 -27.88
CA GLY A 324 -30.61 -66.24 -27.55
C GLY A 324 -31.09 -66.90 -28.82
#